data_9f9625bf1d19c3f677383b36bcbeddb3
#
_entry.id   9f9625bf1d19c3f677383b36bcbeddb3
#
_cell.length_a   1.000
_cell.length_b   1.000
_cell.length_c   1.000
_cell.angle_alpha   90.00
_cell.angle_beta   90.00
_cell.angle_gamma   90.00
#
_symmetry.space_group_name_H-M   'P 1'
#
loop_
_entity.id
_entity.type
_entity.pdbx_description
1 polymer ?
#
loop_
_entity_poly.entity_id
_entity_poly.type
_entity_poly.pdbx_seq_one_letter_code
_entity_poly.pdbx_strand_id
1 'polypeptide(L)'
;PHVTQERGIAQLTDDGTAHQFMCFLLFSGDRQYGLLACEVPTDELGLYYVLSLQLGLSLQYLEISKLQEMHRYRMSQDLEAARARNRELDLISGYDQLSGLLNLRGLTESVRLLCREGVAQSAYLLYCDLDHLKQINDYFGHPEGNYAIATCSSILRECIRGADKLARVGGDEFVCLVLSGNPTFPDLFRARLSAACERVNQTSGKPYY
;
A
#
# COMPACT_ATOMS: atom_id res chain seq x y z
N PRO A 1 21.20 -29.26 -16.40
CA PRO A 1 21.79 -30.22 -17.28
C PRO A 1 20.77 -30.56 -18.35
N HIS A 2 21.04 -30.08 -19.58
CA HIS A 2 20.23 -30.46 -20.72
C HIS A 2 20.60 -31.93 -21.05
N VAL A 3 19.76 -32.86 -20.63
CA VAL A 3 19.79 -34.22 -21.13
C VAL A 3 19.17 -34.15 -22.52
N THR A 4 20.00 -34.19 -23.55
CA THR A 4 19.55 -34.39 -24.94
C THR A 4 18.90 -35.75 -25.02
N GLN A 5 17.64 -35.80 -25.45
CA GLN A 5 16.71 -36.93 -25.45
C GLN A 5 17.26 -38.27 -26.01
N GLU A 6 18.29 -38.24 -26.79
CA GLU A 6 18.84 -39.47 -27.45
C GLU A 6 19.93 -40.19 -26.66
N ARG A 7 20.62 -39.54 -25.72
CA ARG A 7 21.70 -40.17 -24.93
C ARG A 7 21.22 -40.80 -23.61
N GLY A 8 20.07 -40.39 -23.06
CA GLY A 8 19.62 -40.83 -21.78
C GLY A 8 19.09 -42.28 -21.75
N ILE A 9 18.42 -42.72 -22.80
CA ILE A 9 17.84 -44.07 -22.89
C ILE A 9 18.95 -45.13 -23.24
N ALA A 10 19.89 -44.77 -24.11
CA ALA A 10 20.99 -45.64 -24.49
C ALA A 10 21.96 -45.98 -23.33
N GLN A 11 22.13 -45.08 -22.36
CA GLN A 11 23.01 -45.30 -21.20
C GLN A 11 22.39 -46.16 -20.10
N LEU A 12 21.06 -46.33 -20.10
CA LEU A 12 20.32 -47.14 -19.10
C LEU A 12 20.25 -48.60 -19.48
N THR A 13 20.64 -49.01 -20.67
CA THR A 13 20.40 -50.35 -21.22
C THR A 13 21.70 -51.11 -21.65
N ASP A 14 22.90 -50.65 -21.24
CA ASP A 14 24.18 -51.22 -21.71
C ASP A 14 24.69 -52.37 -20.83
N ASP A 15 23.81 -53.14 -20.21
CA ASP A 15 24.12 -54.35 -19.42
C ASP A 15 23.85 -55.66 -20.18
N GLY A 16 23.46 -55.56 -21.45
CA GLY A 16 23.17 -56.72 -22.30
C GLY A 16 21.85 -57.47 -21.95
N THR A 17 21.03 -56.92 -21.07
CA THR A 17 19.71 -57.46 -20.74
C THR A 17 18.60 -56.74 -21.50
N ALA A 18 17.46 -57.42 -21.78
CA ALA A 18 16.31 -56.78 -22.42
C ALA A 18 15.47 -56.08 -21.35
N HIS A 19 15.47 -54.73 -21.39
CA HIS A 19 14.66 -53.92 -20.49
C HIS A 19 13.39 -53.45 -21.20
N GLN A 20 12.27 -53.48 -20.49
CA GLN A 20 10.98 -52.98 -20.96
C GLN A 20 10.64 -51.66 -20.27
N PHE A 21 10.64 -50.56 -21.07
CA PHE A 21 10.27 -49.24 -20.57
C PHE A 21 8.85 -48.87 -20.96
N MET A 22 8.13 -48.31 -20.00
CA MET A 22 6.84 -47.67 -20.21
C MET A 22 7.00 -46.15 -20.14
N CYS A 23 6.32 -45.44 -21.07
CA CYS A 23 6.30 -44.00 -21.12
C CYS A 23 4.93 -43.48 -20.73
N PHE A 24 4.86 -42.65 -19.71
CA PHE A 24 3.64 -41.97 -19.24
C PHE A 24 3.72 -40.50 -19.57
N LEU A 25 2.67 -39.93 -20.17
CA LEU A 25 2.55 -38.51 -20.39
C LEU A 25 2.28 -37.80 -19.08
N LEU A 26 3.07 -36.77 -18.76
CA LEU A 26 2.79 -35.85 -17.63
C LEU A 26 1.95 -34.72 -18.17
N PHE A 27 0.65 -34.69 -17.82
CA PHE A 27 -0.26 -33.65 -18.26
C PHE A 27 -1.21 -33.23 -17.13
N SER A 28 -1.78 -32.04 -17.25
CA SER A 28 -2.89 -31.59 -16.44
C SER A 28 -3.76 -30.64 -17.26
N GLY A 29 -5.06 -30.95 -17.37
CA GLY A 29 -5.94 -30.31 -18.35
C GLY A 29 -5.43 -30.53 -19.77
N ASP A 30 -5.35 -29.46 -20.55
CA ASP A 30 -4.89 -29.48 -21.94
C ASP A 30 -3.37 -29.30 -22.11
N ARG A 31 -2.63 -29.23 -21.02
CA ARG A 31 -1.19 -28.96 -21.03
C ARG A 31 -0.34 -30.20 -20.72
N GLN A 32 0.61 -30.46 -21.60
CA GLN A 32 1.62 -31.49 -21.42
C GLN A 32 2.87 -30.86 -20.79
N TYR A 33 3.36 -31.45 -19.69
CA TYR A 33 4.54 -31.03 -18.96
C TYR A 33 5.79 -31.87 -19.27
N GLY A 34 5.60 -33.09 -19.79
CA GLY A 34 6.72 -33.94 -20.13
C GLY A 34 6.33 -35.40 -20.30
N LEU A 35 7.34 -36.26 -20.24
CA LEU A 35 7.26 -37.71 -20.30
C LEU A 35 7.98 -38.31 -19.09
N LEU A 36 7.33 -39.24 -18.40
CA LEU A 36 7.93 -40.11 -17.41
C LEU A 36 8.21 -41.45 -18.09
N ALA A 37 9.49 -41.83 -18.25
CA ALA A 37 9.89 -43.13 -18.74
C ALA A 37 10.46 -43.94 -17.56
N CYS A 38 9.92 -45.12 -17.30
CA CYS A 38 10.37 -45.98 -16.22
C CYS A 38 10.24 -47.42 -16.62
N GLU A 39 11.10 -48.27 -16.06
CA GLU A 39 10.96 -49.72 -16.10
C GLU A 39 9.93 -50.14 -15.06
N VAL A 40 8.84 -50.81 -15.50
CA VAL A 40 7.68 -51.09 -14.66
C VAL A 40 7.26 -52.55 -14.84
N PRO A 41 7.07 -53.29 -13.75
CA PRO A 41 6.38 -54.58 -13.79
C PRO A 41 4.96 -54.41 -14.33
N THR A 42 4.52 -55.36 -15.16
CA THR A 42 3.22 -55.27 -15.84
C THR A 42 2.01 -55.26 -14.89
N ASP A 43 2.16 -55.79 -13.68
CA ASP A 43 1.16 -55.83 -12.62
C ASP A 43 1.01 -54.51 -11.85
N GLU A 44 2.00 -53.59 -11.98
CA GLU A 44 2.01 -52.28 -11.29
C GLU A 44 1.66 -51.09 -12.21
N LEU A 45 1.29 -51.29 -13.46
CA LEU A 45 0.99 -50.26 -14.43
C LEU A 45 0.00 -49.18 -13.93
N GLY A 46 -1.03 -49.61 -13.18
CA GLY A 46 -2.03 -48.72 -12.63
C GLY A 46 -1.46 -47.69 -11.63
N LEU A 47 -0.49 -48.12 -10.81
CA LEU A 47 0.18 -47.27 -9.85
C LEU A 47 0.98 -46.16 -10.55
N TYR A 48 1.77 -46.52 -11.55
CA TYR A 48 2.59 -45.55 -12.30
C TYR A 48 1.77 -44.57 -13.13
N TYR A 49 0.61 -45.02 -13.63
CA TYR A 49 -0.34 -44.13 -14.27
C TYR A 49 -0.88 -43.09 -13.30
N VAL A 50 -1.30 -43.48 -12.09
CA VAL A 50 -1.75 -42.52 -11.06
C VAL A 50 -0.63 -41.57 -10.64
N LEU A 51 0.60 -42.07 -10.48
CA LEU A 51 1.77 -41.23 -10.18
C LEU A 51 2.04 -40.19 -11.28
N SER A 52 1.90 -40.57 -12.56
CA SER A 52 2.09 -39.64 -13.67
C SER A 52 1.06 -38.49 -13.66
N LEU A 53 -0.20 -38.81 -13.31
CA LEU A 53 -1.25 -37.78 -13.15
C LEU A 53 -0.95 -36.85 -11.97
N GLN A 54 -0.52 -37.39 -10.83
CA GLN A 54 -0.16 -36.58 -9.65
C GLN A 54 1.03 -35.69 -9.92
N LEU A 55 2.05 -36.15 -10.65
CA LEU A 55 3.18 -35.36 -11.07
C LEU A 55 2.76 -34.24 -12.03
N GLY A 56 1.87 -34.51 -12.98
CA GLY A 56 1.31 -33.51 -13.89
C GLY A 56 0.59 -32.40 -13.12
N LEU A 57 -0.27 -32.74 -12.16
CA LEU A 57 -0.96 -31.79 -11.30
C LEU A 57 0.01 -30.98 -10.43
N SER A 58 1.04 -31.62 -9.88
CA SER A 58 2.05 -30.94 -9.06
C SER A 58 2.86 -29.92 -9.88
N LEU A 59 3.23 -30.26 -11.12
CA LEU A 59 3.92 -29.37 -12.02
C LEU A 59 3.06 -28.18 -12.41
N GLN A 60 1.78 -28.38 -12.66
CA GLN A 60 0.82 -27.30 -12.91
C GLN A 60 0.71 -26.35 -11.70
N TYR A 61 0.58 -26.93 -10.49
CA TYR A 61 0.51 -26.13 -9.27
C TYR A 61 1.75 -25.26 -9.06
N LEU A 62 2.94 -25.83 -9.26
CA LEU A 62 4.20 -25.09 -9.16
C LEU A 62 4.28 -23.93 -10.17
N GLU A 63 3.82 -24.14 -11.40
CA GLU A 63 3.79 -23.10 -12.43
C GLU A 63 2.84 -21.96 -12.06
N ILE A 64 1.61 -22.30 -11.63
CA ILE A 64 0.62 -21.31 -11.21
C ILE A 64 1.14 -20.51 -10.00
N SER A 65 1.72 -21.20 -9.01
CA SER A 65 2.30 -20.57 -7.82
C SER A 65 3.41 -19.57 -8.19
N LYS A 66 4.31 -19.96 -9.10
CA LYS A 66 5.38 -19.08 -9.59
C LYS A 66 4.85 -17.85 -10.34
N LEU A 67 3.83 -18.03 -11.16
CA LEU A 67 3.17 -16.92 -11.86
C LEU A 67 2.50 -15.95 -10.89
N GLN A 68 1.82 -16.47 -9.86
CA GLN A 68 1.19 -15.64 -8.82
C GLN A 68 2.22 -14.85 -8.02
N GLU A 69 3.36 -15.45 -7.69
CA GLU A 69 4.44 -14.77 -6.98
C GLU A 69 5.05 -13.64 -7.80
N MET A 70 5.33 -13.88 -9.09
CA MET A 70 5.79 -12.84 -10.01
C MET A 70 4.78 -11.72 -10.17
N HIS A 71 3.49 -12.04 -10.25
CA HIS A 71 2.43 -11.02 -10.39
C HIS A 71 2.35 -10.15 -9.15
N ARG A 72 2.39 -10.76 -7.95
CA ARG A 72 2.42 -10.05 -6.67
C ARG A 72 3.62 -9.11 -6.54
N TYR A 73 4.80 -9.58 -6.96
CA TYR A 73 6.02 -8.78 -6.97
C TYR A 73 5.89 -7.54 -7.88
N ARG A 74 5.39 -7.71 -9.10
CA ARG A 74 5.13 -6.59 -10.03
C ARG A 74 4.15 -5.58 -9.46
N MET A 75 3.02 -6.05 -8.93
CA MET A 75 2.03 -5.16 -8.31
C MET A 75 2.61 -4.33 -7.15
N SER A 76 3.49 -4.92 -6.34
CA SER A 76 4.15 -4.17 -5.25
C SER A 76 5.06 -3.08 -5.78
N GLN A 77 5.84 -3.34 -6.84
CA GLN A 77 6.69 -2.34 -7.47
C GLN A 77 5.88 -1.19 -8.12
N ASP A 78 4.80 -1.52 -8.82
CA ASP A 78 3.92 -0.52 -9.44
C ASP A 78 3.28 0.39 -8.38
N LEU A 79 2.88 -0.18 -7.25
CA LEU A 79 2.33 0.58 -6.13
C LEU A 79 3.37 1.53 -5.50
N GLU A 80 4.61 1.06 -5.30
CA GLU A 80 5.70 1.91 -4.81
C GLU A 80 6.02 3.05 -5.77
N ALA A 81 6.09 2.78 -7.06
CA ALA A 81 6.30 3.79 -8.09
C ALA A 81 5.18 4.83 -8.13
N ALA A 82 3.91 4.40 -8.00
CA ALA A 82 2.77 5.30 -7.94
C ALA A 82 2.81 6.20 -6.69
N ARG A 83 3.16 5.64 -5.53
CA ARG A 83 3.33 6.40 -4.28
C ARG A 83 4.48 7.42 -4.37
N ALA A 84 5.58 7.07 -5.02
CA ALA A 84 6.70 7.98 -5.24
C ALA A 84 6.29 9.16 -6.12
N ARG A 85 5.56 8.93 -7.21
CA ARG A 85 5.03 10.00 -8.09
C ARG A 85 4.05 10.91 -7.34
N ASN A 86 3.16 10.36 -6.51
CA ASN A 86 2.24 11.17 -5.73
C ASN A 86 2.98 12.08 -4.75
N ARG A 87 4.01 11.58 -4.05
CA ARG A 87 4.84 12.42 -3.17
C ARG A 87 5.53 13.56 -3.92
N GLU A 88 6.01 13.28 -5.13
CA GLU A 88 6.65 14.32 -5.98
C GLU A 88 5.63 15.39 -6.40
N LEU A 89 4.40 15.02 -6.76
CA LEU A 89 3.31 15.92 -7.07
C LEU A 89 2.93 16.78 -5.86
N ASP A 90 2.83 16.22 -4.66
CA ASP A 90 2.56 16.94 -3.42
C ASP A 90 3.67 17.97 -3.11
N LEU A 91 4.93 17.61 -3.35
CA LEU A 91 6.05 18.54 -3.19
C LEU A 91 6.00 19.73 -4.18
N ILE A 92 5.47 19.51 -5.38
CA ILE A 92 5.35 20.56 -6.41
C ILE A 92 4.13 21.45 -6.17
N SER A 93 3.00 20.88 -5.76
CA SER A 93 1.72 21.58 -5.70
C SER A 93 1.59 22.61 -4.56
N GLY A 94 2.38 22.50 -3.48
CA GLY A 94 2.24 23.35 -2.29
C GLY A 94 1.04 23.01 -1.40
N TYR A 95 0.21 22.03 -1.79
CA TYR A 95 -0.99 21.58 -1.07
C TYR A 95 -0.94 20.09 -0.79
N ASP A 96 -1.53 19.68 0.33
CA ASP A 96 -1.79 18.26 0.68
C ASP A 96 -3.07 17.79 -0.01
N GLN A 97 -2.98 16.68 -0.76
CA GLN A 97 -4.09 16.19 -1.59
C GLN A 97 -5.28 15.66 -0.76
N LEU A 98 -5.02 15.11 0.43
CA LEU A 98 -6.06 14.54 1.25
C LEU A 98 -6.88 15.59 1.98
N SER A 99 -6.19 16.55 2.61
CA SER A 99 -6.82 17.60 3.42
C SER A 99 -7.20 18.85 2.62
N GLY A 100 -6.60 19.06 1.45
CA GLY A 100 -6.71 20.28 0.66
C GLY A 100 -6.11 21.53 1.35
N LEU A 101 -5.32 21.32 2.40
CA LEU A 101 -4.58 22.36 3.12
C LEU A 101 -3.21 22.58 2.46
N LEU A 102 -2.51 23.63 2.87
CA LEU A 102 -1.10 23.76 2.50
C LEU A 102 -0.32 22.55 3.02
N ASN A 103 0.66 22.10 2.24
CA ASN A 103 1.68 21.19 2.76
C ASN A 103 2.82 21.99 3.40
N LEU A 104 3.82 21.32 3.97
CA LEU A 104 4.96 22.01 4.61
C LEU A 104 5.65 23.01 3.69
N ARG A 105 5.78 22.68 2.40
CA ARG A 105 6.37 23.58 1.39
C ARG A 105 5.51 24.80 1.16
N GLY A 106 4.21 24.63 0.95
CA GLY A 106 3.26 25.73 0.74
C GLY A 106 3.19 26.66 1.96
N LEU A 107 3.23 26.09 3.18
CA LEU A 107 3.32 26.88 4.40
C LEU A 107 4.62 27.68 4.45
N THR A 108 5.77 27.05 4.18
CA THR A 108 7.09 27.71 4.22
C THR A 108 7.14 28.88 3.23
N GLU A 109 6.62 28.69 2.02
CA GLU A 109 6.58 29.74 1.01
C GLU A 109 5.64 30.88 1.42
N SER A 110 4.48 30.56 1.99
CA SER A 110 3.54 31.56 2.53
C SER A 110 4.18 32.40 3.64
N VAL A 111 4.92 31.74 4.57
CA VAL A 111 5.66 32.45 5.63
C VAL A 111 6.72 33.38 5.05
N ARG A 112 7.49 32.93 4.05
CA ARG A 112 8.51 33.76 3.39
C ARG A 112 7.91 35.02 2.74
N LEU A 113 6.76 34.85 2.08
CA LEU A 113 6.07 36.00 1.48
C LEU A 113 5.60 37.00 2.55
N LEU A 114 4.97 36.53 3.62
CA LEU A 114 4.52 37.38 4.73
C LEU A 114 5.69 38.15 5.38
N CYS A 115 6.85 37.51 5.55
CA CYS A 115 8.05 38.16 6.08
C CYS A 115 8.61 39.21 5.12
N ARG A 116 8.57 38.96 3.81
CA ARG A 116 9.04 39.94 2.80
C ARG A 116 8.14 41.17 2.70
N GLU A 117 6.85 40.98 2.83
CA GLU A 117 5.85 42.04 2.72
C GLU A 117 5.71 42.85 4.00
N GLY A 118 6.32 42.43 5.11
CA GLY A 118 6.24 43.13 6.40
C GLY A 118 4.82 43.18 6.99
N VAL A 119 3.93 42.27 6.55
CA VAL A 119 2.49 42.34 6.83
C VAL A 119 2.17 42.04 8.31
N ALA A 120 3.05 41.34 9.06
CA ALA A 120 2.75 40.94 10.42
C ALA A 120 3.78 41.47 11.41
N GLN A 121 3.32 42.27 12.39
CA GLN A 121 4.13 42.65 13.56
C GLN A 121 4.10 41.54 14.64
N SER A 122 3.04 40.70 14.66
CA SER A 122 2.87 39.59 15.60
C SER A 122 2.10 38.46 14.95
N ALA A 123 2.51 37.23 15.23
CA ALA A 123 1.83 36.04 14.75
C ALA A 123 1.92 34.90 15.80
N TYR A 124 0.93 34.04 15.81
CA TYR A 124 0.91 32.78 16.56
C TYR A 124 1.14 31.63 15.60
N LEU A 125 2.03 30.71 15.97
CA LEU A 125 2.19 29.42 15.34
C LEU A 125 1.60 28.37 16.29
N LEU A 126 0.49 27.77 15.87
CA LEU A 126 -0.21 26.74 16.65
C LEU A 126 0.07 25.39 15.99
N TYR A 127 0.54 24.45 16.78
CA TYR A 127 0.78 23.07 16.36
C TYR A 127 -0.34 22.21 16.90
N CYS A 128 -1.02 21.47 16.04
CA CYS A 128 -2.14 20.61 16.36
C CYS A 128 -1.84 19.20 15.87
N ASP A 129 -2.22 18.22 16.66
CA ASP A 129 -2.04 16.80 16.34
C ASP A 129 -3.39 16.09 16.43
N LEU A 130 -3.66 15.14 15.53
CA LEU A 130 -4.86 14.34 15.55
C LEU A 130 -4.59 13.07 16.36
N ASP A 131 -5.06 13.07 17.60
CA ASP A 131 -4.88 11.97 18.52
C ASP A 131 -5.42 10.64 17.98
N HIS A 132 -4.67 9.57 18.22
CA HIS A 132 -5.07 8.20 17.95
C HIS A 132 -5.32 7.84 16.48
N LEU A 133 -4.83 8.60 15.50
CA LEU A 133 -5.03 8.29 14.07
C LEU A 133 -4.58 6.88 13.71
N LYS A 134 -3.47 6.41 14.29
CA LYS A 134 -2.99 5.04 14.08
C LYS A 134 -4.02 4.00 14.55
N GLN A 135 -4.64 4.22 15.72
CA GLN A 135 -5.66 3.30 16.23
C GLN A 135 -6.91 3.31 15.35
N ILE A 136 -7.33 4.47 14.85
CA ILE A 136 -8.44 4.57 13.89
C ILE A 136 -8.11 3.74 12.64
N ASN A 137 -6.91 3.88 12.09
CA ASN A 137 -6.48 3.10 10.93
C ASN A 137 -6.45 1.59 11.20
N ASP A 138 -5.93 1.18 12.35
CA ASP A 138 -5.76 -0.22 12.71
C ASP A 138 -7.11 -0.91 12.97
N TYR A 139 -8.09 -0.22 13.56
CA TYR A 139 -9.41 -0.79 13.89
C TYR A 139 -10.46 -0.63 12.79
N PHE A 140 -10.44 0.49 12.05
CA PHE A 140 -11.49 0.84 11.09
C PHE A 140 -11.00 0.96 9.64
N GLY A 141 -9.68 0.84 9.44
CA GLY A 141 -9.04 0.90 8.12
C GLY A 141 -8.68 2.33 7.67
N HIS A 142 -7.79 2.42 6.69
CA HIS A 142 -7.28 3.68 6.13
C HIS A 142 -8.37 4.63 5.58
N PRO A 143 -9.48 4.16 4.97
CA PRO A 143 -10.55 5.08 4.57
C PRO A 143 -11.14 5.87 5.72
N GLU A 144 -11.25 5.27 6.90
CA GLU A 144 -11.77 5.93 8.08
C GLU A 144 -10.75 6.92 8.68
N GLY A 145 -9.47 6.58 8.70
CA GLY A 145 -8.41 7.54 9.05
C GLY A 145 -8.35 8.74 8.11
N ASN A 146 -8.55 8.52 6.80
CA ASN A 146 -8.65 9.61 5.83
C ASN A 146 -9.86 10.52 6.10
N TYR A 147 -11.00 9.94 6.49
CA TYR A 147 -12.18 10.70 6.92
C TYR A 147 -11.88 11.54 8.17
N ALA A 148 -11.20 10.98 9.17
CA ALA A 148 -10.81 11.70 10.39
C ALA A 148 -9.88 12.88 10.07
N ILE A 149 -8.88 12.71 9.19
CA ILE A 149 -8.00 13.78 8.70
C ILE A 149 -8.79 14.88 7.99
N ALA A 150 -9.69 14.54 7.07
CA ALA A 150 -10.51 15.51 6.36
C ALA A 150 -11.44 16.28 7.30
N THR A 151 -12.01 15.60 8.29
CA THR A 151 -12.86 16.19 9.31
C THR A 151 -12.06 17.17 10.19
N CYS A 152 -10.91 16.75 10.71
CA CYS A 152 -10.00 17.62 11.48
C CYS A 152 -9.60 18.87 10.68
N SER A 153 -9.27 18.71 9.39
CA SER A 153 -8.96 19.81 8.49
C SER A 153 -10.09 20.83 8.37
N SER A 154 -11.34 20.34 8.31
CA SER A 154 -12.53 21.19 8.25
C SER A 154 -12.76 21.95 9.56
N ILE A 155 -12.61 21.28 10.69
CA ILE A 155 -12.72 21.87 12.04
C ILE A 155 -11.69 22.99 12.22
N LEU A 156 -10.42 22.71 11.89
CA LEU A 156 -9.35 23.72 12.02
C LEU A 156 -9.59 24.94 11.11
N ARG A 157 -10.11 24.69 9.89
CA ARG A 157 -10.44 25.76 8.94
C ARG A 157 -11.54 26.69 9.46
N GLU A 158 -12.53 26.16 10.17
CA GLU A 158 -13.59 26.94 10.83
C GLU A 158 -13.05 27.81 12.00
N CYS A 159 -11.96 27.37 12.65
CA CYS A 159 -11.39 28.06 13.82
C CYS A 159 -10.51 29.26 13.47
N ILE A 160 -10.04 29.40 12.21
CA ILE A 160 -9.14 30.43 11.71
C ILE A 160 -9.83 31.32 10.67
N ARG A 161 -9.17 32.43 10.31
CA ARG A 161 -9.67 33.39 9.30
C ARG A 161 -9.04 33.14 7.95
N GLY A 162 -9.63 33.65 6.87
CA GLY A 162 -9.09 33.48 5.50
C GLY A 162 -7.69 34.06 5.28
N ALA A 163 -7.27 35.04 6.09
CA ALA A 163 -5.92 35.61 6.05
C ALA A 163 -4.86 34.71 6.70
N ASP A 164 -5.28 33.85 7.63
CA ASP A 164 -4.42 32.90 8.34
C ASP A 164 -4.02 31.76 7.40
N LYS A 165 -2.94 31.04 7.75
CA LYS A 165 -2.46 29.90 6.97
C LYS A 165 -2.65 28.63 7.77
N LEU A 166 -3.20 27.62 7.13
CA LEU A 166 -3.41 26.29 7.69
C LEU A 166 -2.72 25.26 6.80
N ALA A 167 -1.92 24.42 7.40
CA ALA A 167 -1.16 23.39 6.72
C ALA A 167 -1.26 22.06 7.42
N ARG A 168 -1.17 20.98 6.66
CA ARG A 168 -0.89 19.64 7.15
C ARG A 168 0.57 19.33 6.84
N VAL A 169 1.38 19.12 7.88
CA VAL A 169 2.84 19.00 7.76
C VAL A 169 3.33 17.55 7.96
N GLY A 170 2.49 16.70 8.49
CA GLY A 170 2.74 15.28 8.76
C GLY A 170 1.48 14.43 8.56
N GLY A 171 1.54 13.17 8.98
CA GLY A 171 0.41 12.24 8.88
C GLY A 171 -0.83 12.71 9.63
N ASP A 172 -0.66 13.10 10.88
CA ASP A 172 -1.64 13.57 11.86
C ASP A 172 -1.39 15.02 12.31
N GLU A 173 -0.34 15.66 11.80
CA GLU A 173 0.18 16.94 12.27
C GLU A 173 -0.31 18.12 11.41
N PHE A 174 -0.84 19.14 12.07
CA PHE A 174 -1.33 20.35 11.44
C PHE A 174 -0.66 21.60 12.07
N VAL A 175 -0.47 22.62 11.26
CA VAL A 175 0.08 23.90 11.70
C VAL A 175 -0.82 25.03 11.25
N CYS A 176 -1.23 25.87 12.22
CA CYS A 176 -1.94 27.11 11.96
C CYS A 176 -1.02 28.31 12.21
N LEU A 177 -0.79 29.13 11.20
CA LEU A 177 -0.14 30.42 11.35
C LEU A 177 -1.20 31.51 11.34
N VAL A 178 -1.39 32.14 12.50
CA VAL A 178 -2.42 33.16 12.70
C VAL A 178 -1.80 34.54 12.89
N LEU A 179 -2.20 35.48 12.06
CA LEU A 179 -1.73 36.84 12.09
C LEU A 179 -2.53 37.66 13.11
N SER A 180 -2.07 37.71 14.37
CA SER A 180 -2.76 38.40 15.44
C SER A 180 -1.80 38.90 16.53
N GLY A 181 -2.01 40.11 16.98
CA GLY A 181 -1.35 40.69 18.17
C GLY A 181 -2.17 40.52 19.45
N ASN A 182 -3.32 39.90 19.40
CA ASN A 182 -4.18 39.71 20.59
C ASN A 182 -3.60 38.64 21.53
N PRO A 183 -3.16 38.98 22.75
CA PRO A 183 -2.57 38.01 23.69
C PRO A 183 -3.54 36.91 24.15
N THR A 184 -4.83 37.12 24.06
CA THR A 184 -5.84 36.13 24.44
C THR A 184 -6.24 35.19 23.29
N PHE A 185 -5.64 35.36 22.12
CA PHE A 185 -5.97 34.58 20.94
C PHE A 185 -5.80 33.06 21.14
N PRO A 186 -4.74 32.55 21.79
CA PRO A 186 -4.58 31.12 22.02
C PRO A 186 -5.73 30.48 22.79
N ASP A 187 -6.24 31.17 23.83
CA ASP A 187 -7.36 30.70 24.62
C ASP A 187 -8.68 30.74 23.83
N LEU A 188 -8.89 31.77 23.03
CA LEU A 188 -10.04 31.89 22.12
C LEU A 188 -10.02 30.80 21.04
N PHE A 189 -8.85 30.50 20.50
CA PHE A 189 -8.68 29.43 19.51
C PHE A 189 -9.01 28.08 20.13
N ARG A 190 -8.45 27.78 21.32
CA ARG A 190 -8.73 26.54 22.06
C ARG A 190 -10.22 26.37 22.33
N ALA A 191 -10.90 27.41 22.79
CA ALA A 191 -12.34 27.37 23.06
C ALA A 191 -13.16 27.08 21.80
N ARG A 192 -12.81 27.71 20.66
CA ARG A 192 -13.46 27.46 19.36
C ARG A 192 -13.22 26.04 18.87
N LEU A 193 -11.98 25.56 18.98
CA LEU A 193 -11.61 24.21 18.59
C LEU A 193 -12.38 23.17 19.39
N SER A 194 -12.41 23.31 20.73
CA SER A 194 -13.17 22.40 21.59
C SER A 194 -14.65 22.35 21.22
N ALA A 195 -15.28 23.52 21.05
CA ALA A 195 -16.70 23.60 20.67
C ALA A 195 -16.96 22.99 19.28
N ALA A 196 -16.06 23.16 18.33
CA ALA A 196 -16.19 22.58 16.99
C ALA A 196 -16.02 21.05 17.02
N CYS A 197 -15.04 20.53 17.77
CA CYS A 197 -14.87 19.09 17.99
C CYS A 197 -16.10 18.47 18.64
N GLU A 198 -16.61 19.06 19.74
CA GLU A 198 -17.83 18.58 20.43
C GLU A 198 -19.03 18.49 19.48
N ARG A 199 -19.26 19.55 18.69
CA ARG A 199 -20.34 19.58 17.70
C ARG A 199 -20.22 18.44 16.68
N VAL A 200 -19.03 18.22 16.13
CA VAL A 200 -18.79 17.16 15.15
C VAL A 200 -18.95 15.80 15.80
N ASN A 201 -18.43 15.59 17.00
CA ASN A 201 -18.57 14.31 17.73
C ASN A 201 -20.03 13.95 18.00
N GLN A 202 -20.87 14.94 18.34
CA GLN A 202 -22.30 14.72 18.55
C GLN A 202 -23.07 14.37 17.28
N THR A 203 -22.60 14.82 16.11
CA THR A 203 -23.34 14.70 14.84
C THR A 203 -22.77 13.64 13.90
N SER A 204 -21.50 13.24 14.06
CA SER A 204 -20.82 12.34 13.13
C SER A 204 -21.30 10.89 13.19
N GLY A 205 -21.84 10.44 14.33
CA GLY A 205 -22.20 9.05 14.57
C GLY A 205 -21.01 8.08 14.54
N LYS A 206 -19.77 8.60 14.62
CA LYS A 206 -18.56 7.78 14.60
C LYS A 206 -18.27 7.19 15.99
N PRO A 207 -17.66 5.99 16.06
CA PRO A 207 -17.34 5.31 17.32
C PRO A 207 -16.06 5.86 18.02
N TYR A 208 -15.48 6.94 17.50
CA TYR A 208 -14.29 7.62 18.03
C TYR A 208 -14.50 9.15 18.00
N TYR A 209 -13.74 9.89 18.83
CA TYR A 209 -13.77 11.35 18.99
C TYR A 209 -12.40 11.90 19.36
#